data_e80ec32ba7d8e4bef64ed8d728766963
#
_entry.id   e80ec32ba7d8e4bef64ed8d728766963
#
_cell.length_a   1.000
_cell.length_b   1.000
_cell.length_c   1.000
_cell.angle_alpha   90.00
_cell.angle_beta   90.00
_cell.angle_gamma   90.00
#
_symmetry.space_group_name_H-M   'P 1'
#
loop_
_entity.id
_entity.type
_entity.pdbx_description
1 polymer ?
#
loop_
_entity_poly.entity_id
_entity_poly.type
_entity_poly.pdbx_seq_one_letter_code
_entity_poly.pdbx_strand_id
1 'polypeptide(L)'
;TPMRSSAASDVYKRQILGPTNTGKTFYAMERMLSHASGMIGFPLRLLALENYDKAVNVVGLNKVALITGEEKIIPKEAKYFFCTVEAMPVEKKVAFLCVDEIQLASDLERGYVFTDRLLNARGEEETLFLGSEIIKKIIQKLLPDCKIETRPRLSTLSYAGVKKITRLKERSAIVTFSIPEIYRTVSYTHLTLPTIALV
;
A
#
# COMPACT_ATOMS: atom_id res chain seq x y z
N THR A 1 18.15 20.03 37.12
CA THR A 1 16.72 19.72 36.92
C THR A 1 16.58 19.06 35.55
N PRO A 2 16.26 17.79 35.47
CA PRO A 2 16.06 17.15 34.15
C PRO A 2 14.74 17.65 33.56
N MET A 3 14.81 18.19 32.35
CA MET A 3 13.63 18.50 31.56
C MET A 3 12.80 17.24 31.40
N ARG A 4 11.58 17.26 31.88
CA ARG A 4 10.55 16.27 31.55
C ARG A 4 10.30 16.36 30.07
N SER A 5 10.64 15.30 29.33
CA SER A 5 10.14 15.07 28.00
C SER A 5 8.62 15.10 28.05
N SER A 6 8.04 15.97 27.23
CA SER A 6 6.60 15.99 26.96
C SER A 6 6.15 14.56 26.67
N ALA A 7 5.08 14.12 27.33
CA ALA A 7 4.44 12.85 27.08
C ALA A 7 4.17 12.72 25.56
N ALA A 8 4.98 11.91 24.91
CA ALA A 8 4.62 11.38 23.62
C ALA A 8 3.33 10.58 23.86
N SER A 9 2.22 11.04 23.33
CA SER A 9 0.97 10.29 23.34
C SER A 9 1.32 8.88 22.85
N ASP A 10 0.85 7.85 23.54
CA ASP A 10 1.02 6.46 23.16
C ASP A 10 0.26 6.20 21.83
N VAL A 11 0.83 6.68 20.74
CA VAL A 11 0.34 6.41 19.41
C VAL A 11 0.45 4.91 19.17
N TYR A 12 -0.68 4.26 19.00
CA TYR A 12 -0.72 2.83 18.82
C TYR A 12 -0.07 2.44 17.48
N LYS A 13 1.16 1.94 17.54
CA LYS A 13 1.93 1.50 16.36
C LYS A 13 1.68 0.03 16.11
N ARG A 14 1.16 -0.29 14.93
CA ARG A 14 0.94 -1.68 14.49
C ARG A 14 1.60 -1.94 13.16
N GLN A 15 2.01 -3.17 12.98
CA GLN A 15 2.43 -3.69 11.70
C GLN A 15 1.66 -4.95 11.38
N ILE A 16 1.09 -5.02 10.17
CA ILE A 16 0.45 -6.22 9.66
C ILE A 16 1.28 -6.76 8.52
N LEU A 17 1.87 -7.93 8.76
CA LEU A 17 2.71 -8.63 7.81
C LEU A 17 1.98 -9.83 7.22
N GLY A 18 2.39 -10.20 6.02
CA GLY A 18 1.91 -11.40 5.35
C GLY A 18 2.15 -11.32 3.85
N PRO A 19 2.02 -12.44 3.14
CA PRO A 19 2.15 -12.49 1.69
C PRO A 19 1.06 -11.65 1.01
N THR A 20 1.09 -11.59 -0.30
CA THR A 20 0.01 -11.00 -1.10
C THR A 20 -1.30 -11.75 -0.87
N ASN A 21 -2.44 -11.08 -1.07
CA ASN A 21 -3.79 -11.65 -0.90
C ASN A 21 -4.07 -12.15 0.53
N THR A 22 -3.82 -11.29 1.51
CA THR A 22 -4.19 -11.51 2.92
C THR A 22 -5.23 -10.51 3.42
N GLY A 23 -5.74 -9.63 2.54
CA GLY A 23 -6.70 -8.60 2.89
C GLY A 23 -6.12 -7.44 3.70
N LYS A 24 -4.79 -7.24 3.72
CA LYS A 24 -4.13 -6.16 4.50
C LYS A 24 -4.64 -4.77 4.14
N THR A 25 -4.64 -4.45 2.85
CA THR A 25 -5.06 -3.13 2.35
C THR A 25 -6.53 -2.86 2.65
N PHE A 26 -7.39 -3.87 2.46
CA PHE A 26 -8.81 -3.76 2.83
C PHE A 26 -8.99 -3.47 4.32
N TYR A 27 -8.30 -4.21 5.17
CA TYR A 27 -8.31 -3.97 6.62
C TYR A 27 -7.83 -2.56 6.98
N ALA A 28 -6.76 -2.07 6.36
CA ALA A 28 -6.27 -0.71 6.61
C ALA A 28 -7.31 0.35 6.23
N MET A 29 -8.02 0.15 5.12
CA MET A 29 -9.09 1.04 4.69
C MET A 29 -10.26 1.04 5.68
N GLU A 30 -10.73 -0.13 6.14
CA GLU A 30 -11.77 -0.21 7.17
C GLU A 30 -11.35 0.47 8.47
N ARG A 31 -10.08 0.25 8.91
CA ARG A 31 -9.53 0.92 10.09
C ARG A 31 -9.51 2.43 9.90
N MET A 32 -8.99 2.92 8.77
CA MET A 32 -8.96 4.35 8.47
C MET A 32 -10.34 4.99 8.54
N LEU A 33 -11.35 4.36 7.92
CA LEU A 33 -12.71 4.89 7.88
C LEU A 33 -13.42 4.84 9.24
N SER A 34 -12.88 4.09 10.21
CA SER A 34 -13.37 4.08 11.60
C SER A 34 -12.82 5.22 12.47
N HIS A 35 -11.81 5.95 11.97
CA HIS A 35 -11.25 7.13 12.62
C HIS A 35 -11.85 8.43 12.08
N ALA A 36 -11.72 9.53 12.82
CA ALA A 36 -12.24 10.85 12.42
C ALA A 36 -11.57 11.40 11.16
N SER A 37 -10.31 11.02 10.91
CA SER A 37 -9.54 11.37 9.72
C SER A 37 -8.45 10.33 9.48
N GLY A 38 -7.95 10.21 8.24
CA GLY A 38 -6.90 9.25 7.97
C GLY A 38 -6.16 9.48 6.65
N MET A 39 -5.01 8.82 6.53
CA MET A 39 -4.18 8.87 5.35
C MET A 39 -3.57 7.49 5.07
N ILE A 40 -3.61 7.05 3.82
CA ILE A 40 -2.92 5.84 3.37
C ILE A 40 -1.98 6.19 2.21
N GLY A 41 -0.70 5.82 2.35
CA GLY A 41 0.30 5.88 1.28
C GLY A 41 0.44 4.53 0.57
N PHE A 42 0.29 4.55 -0.75
CA PHE A 42 0.40 3.39 -1.63
C PHE A 42 1.68 3.44 -2.46
N PRO A 43 2.25 2.29 -2.83
CA PRO A 43 3.46 2.24 -3.66
C PRO A 43 3.23 2.66 -5.11
N LEU A 44 1.98 2.56 -5.59
CA LEU A 44 1.59 2.79 -6.97
C LEU A 44 0.37 3.72 -7.06
N ARG A 45 0.38 4.60 -8.09
CA ARG A 45 -0.74 5.51 -8.39
C ARG A 45 -2.05 4.75 -8.60
N LEU A 46 -2.03 3.67 -9.36
CA LEU A 46 -3.25 2.89 -9.64
C LEU A 46 -3.87 2.30 -8.38
N LEU A 47 -3.06 1.87 -7.41
CA LEU A 47 -3.56 1.39 -6.13
C LEU A 47 -4.18 2.52 -5.30
N ALA A 48 -3.57 3.70 -5.32
CA ALA A 48 -4.13 4.87 -4.65
C ALA A 48 -5.49 5.25 -5.25
N LEU A 49 -5.60 5.29 -6.58
CA LEU A 49 -6.83 5.60 -7.31
C LEU A 49 -7.93 4.56 -7.05
N GLU A 50 -7.61 3.27 -7.18
CA GLU A 50 -8.58 2.19 -6.95
C GLU A 50 -9.19 2.23 -5.54
N ASN A 51 -8.36 2.48 -4.52
CA ASN A 51 -8.83 2.56 -3.15
C ASN A 51 -9.52 3.89 -2.86
N TYR A 52 -9.14 4.99 -3.51
CA TYR A 52 -9.86 6.25 -3.49
C TYR A 52 -11.30 6.06 -4.01
N ASP A 53 -11.47 5.43 -5.18
CA ASP A 53 -12.80 5.19 -5.76
C ASP A 53 -13.68 4.33 -4.84
N LYS A 54 -13.09 3.29 -4.22
CA LYS A 54 -13.79 2.48 -3.22
C LYS A 54 -14.25 3.31 -2.02
N ALA A 55 -13.39 4.19 -1.51
CA ALA A 55 -13.72 5.05 -0.38
C ALA A 55 -14.77 6.10 -0.74
N VAL A 56 -14.71 6.70 -1.93
CA VAL A 56 -15.74 7.62 -2.44
C VAL A 56 -17.11 6.96 -2.44
N ASN A 57 -17.20 5.69 -2.86
CA ASN A 57 -18.46 4.95 -2.84
C ASN A 57 -19.01 4.69 -1.42
N VAL A 58 -18.16 4.70 -0.40
CA VAL A 58 -18.56 4.46 1.00
C VAL A 58 -18.90 5.74 1.75
N VAL A 59 -18.06 6.78 1.64
CA VAL A 59 -18.17 7.98 2.48
C VAL A 59 -18.50 9.26 1.71
N GLY A 60 -18.54 9.19 0.39
CA GLY A 60 -18.87 10.30 -0.51
C GLY A 60 -17.65 11.12 -0.95
N LEU A 61 -17.74 11.69 -2.15
CA LEU A 61 -16.66 12.39 -2.84
C LEU A 61 -16.07 13.57 -2.03
N ASN A 62 -16.90 14.31 -1.31
CA ASN A 62 -16.47 15.50 -0.58
C ASN A 62 -15.56 15.20 0.62
N LYS A 63 -15.51 13.94 1.09
CA LYS A 63 -14.72 13.53 2.26
C LYS A 63 -13.40 12.87 1.91
N VAL A 64 -13.18 12.56 0.64
CA VAL A 64 -12.02 11.79 0.19
C VAL A 64 -11.14 12.62 -0.71
N ALA A 65 -9.83 12.58 -0.47
CA ALA A 65 -8.82 13.22 -1.30
C ALA A 65 -7.91 12.19 -1.96
N LEU A 66 -7.49 12.48 -3.19
CA LEU A 66 -6.46 11.75 -3.92
C LEU A 66 -5.25 12.67 -4.12
N ILE A 67 -4.05 12.21 -3.74
CA ILE A 67 -2.80 12.97 -3.90
C ILE A 67 -1.72 12.05 -4.48
N THR A 68 -1.40 12.28 -5.73
CA THR A 68 -0.33 11.58 -6.44
C THR A 68 0.63 12.59 -7.06
N GLY A 69 1.72 12.12 -7.66
CA GLY A 69 2.64 13.00 -8.37
C GLY A 69 2.02 13.71 -9.58
N GLU A 70 0.98 13.11 -10.18
CA GLU A 70 0.35 13.62 -11.39
C GLU A 70 -1.02 14.28 -11.12
N GLU A 71 -1.71 13.90 -10.05
CA GLU A 71 -3.09 14.29 -9.80
C GLU A 71 -3.32 14.64 -8.34
N LYS A 72 -4.05 15.74 -8.12
CA LYS A 72 -4.46 16.20 -6.80
C LYS A 72 -5.93 16.56 -6.79
N ILE A 73 -6.74 15.76 -6.12
CA ILE A 73 -8.15 16.00 -5.87
C ILE A 73 -8.31 16.20 -4.36
N ILE A 74 -8.52 17.42 -3.90
CA ILE A 74 -8.60 17.73 -2.46
C ILE A 74 -9.85 18.57 -2.20
N PRO A 75 -10.99 17.93 -1.92
CA PRO A 75 -12.20 18.64 -1.47
C PRO A 75 -11.96 19.42 -0.18
N LYS A 76 -12.68 20.50 0.02
CA LYS A 76 -12.56 21.34 1.24
C LYS A 76 -12.83 20.56 2.54
N GLU A 77 -13.73 19.59 2.49
CA GLU A 77 -14.15 18.77 3.62
C GLU A 77 -13.40 17.43 3.70
N ALA A 78 -12.32 17.27 2.93
CA ALA A 78 -11.58 16.01 2.88
C ALA A 78 -11.02 15.62 4.26
N LYS A 79 -11.38 14.42 4.68
CA LYS A 79 -10.93 13.79 5.92
C LYS A 79 -10.02 12.59 5.67
N TYR A 80 -10.19 11.92 4.55
CA TYR A 80 -9.50 10.69 4.19
C TYR A 80 -8.64 10.92 2.94
N PHE A 81 -7.34 10.62 3.05
CA PHE A 81 -6.35 10.94 2.03
C PHE A 81 -5.74 9.66 1.48
N PHE A 82 -5.90 9.44 0.19
CA PHE A 82 -5.29 8.35 -0.57
C PHE A 82 -4.14 8.93 -1.38
N CYS A 83 -2.92 8.50 -1.08
CA CYS A 83 -1.71 9.11 -1.64
C CYS A 83 -0.78 8.06 -2.23
N THR A 84 0.08 8.44 -3.18
CA THR A 84 1.32 7.70 -3.33
C THR A 84 2.26 8.04 -2.16
N VAL A 85 3.12 7.10 -1.76
CA VAL A 85 4.01 7.29 -0.59
C VAL A 85 4.89 8.53 -0.73
N GLU A 86 5.32 8.83 -1.96
CA GLU A 86 6.11 10.03 -2.29
C GLU A 86 5.33 11.33 -2.12
N ALA A 87 4.04 11.30 -2.45
CA ALA A 87 3.19 12.50 -2.43
C ALA A 87 2.43 12.69 -1.10
N MET A 88 2.65 11.84 -0.11
CA MET A 88 2.03 11.97 1.21
C MET A 88 2.37 13.31 1.86
N PRO A 89 1.37 14.15 2.22
CA PRO A 89 1.58 15.38 2.99
C PRO A 89 1.79 15.04 4.49
N VAL A 90 3.03 14.68 4.85
CA VAL A 90 3.37 14.19 6.21
C VAL A 90 3.20 15.22 7.31
N GLU A 91 3.21 16.52 6.98
CA GLU A 91 2.91 17.60 7.92
C GLU A 91 1.43 17.64 8.31
N LYS A 92 0.57 17.03 7.51
CA LYS A 92 -0.86 17.02 7.79
C LYS A 92 -1.16 16.03 8.89
N LYS A 93 -1.63 16.54 10.02
CA LYS A 93 -2.08 15.71 11.14
C LYS A 93 -3.37 14.99 10.80
N VAL A 94 -3.39 13.68 11.00
CA VAL A 94 -4.55 12.81 10.84
C VAL A 94 -4.61 11.81 12.00
N ALA A 95 -5.80 11.38 12.38
CA ALA A 95 -5.97 10.40 13.45
C ALA A 95 -5.34 9.05 13.11
N PHE A 96 -5.53 8.57 11.88
CA PHE A 96 -4.99 7.32 11.36
C PHE A 96 -4.01 7.55 10.22
N LEU A 97 -2.85 6.88 10.26
CA LEU A 97 -1.90 6.89 9.16
C LEU A 97 -1.47 5.47 8.80
N CYS A 98 -1.45 5.16 7.51
CA CYS A 98 -0.99 3.87 7.01
C CYS A 98 0.00 4.03 5.86
N VAL A 99 1.01 3.14 5.80
CA VAL A 99 1.89 2.98 4.65
C VAL A 99 1.83 1.54 4.18
N ASP A 100 1.43 1.35 2.92
CA ASP A 100 1.35 0.03 2.29
C ASP A 100 2.68 -0.36 1.64
N GLU A 101 2.93 -1.67 1.57
CA GLU A 101 4.14 -2.29 0.99
C GLU A 101 5.46 -1.74 1.59
N ILE A 102 5.51 -1.61 2.93
CA ILE A 102 6.64 -0.99 3.63
C ILE A 102 7.98 -1.71 3.41
N GLN A 103 8.01 -2.96 2.93
CA GLN A 103 9.25 -3.64 2.55
C GLN A 103 9.97 -2.95 1.38
N LEU A 104 9.31 -2.07 0.64
CA LEU A 104 9.96 -1.22 -0.36
C LEU A 104 10.97 -0.22 0.25
N ALA A 105 11.05 -0.11 1.58
CA ALA A 105 12.16 0.55 2.24
C ALA A 105 13.54 -0.06 1.89
N SER A 106 13.59 -1.29 1.40
CA SER A 106 14.81 -1.93 0.89
C SER A 106 15.07 -1.71 -0.61
N ASP A 107 14.18 -1.01 -1.32
CA ASP A 107 14.36 -0.68 -2.73
C ASP A 107 15.51 0.31 -2.93
N LEU A 108 16.34 0.11 -3.97
CA LEU A 108 17.54 0.92 -4.20
C LEU A 108 17.23 2.36 -4.64
N GLU A 109 16.13 2.57 -5.35
CA GLU A 109 15.77 3.88 -5.91
C GLU A 109 14.78 4.62 -5.01
N ARG A 110 13.75 3.93 -4.52
CA ARG A 110 12.63 4.52 -3.79
C ARG A 110 12.67 4.27 -2.28
N GLY A 111 13.56 3.40 -1.81
CA GLY A 111 13.60 2.93 -0.42
C GLY A 111 13.79 4.04 0.61
N TYR A 112 14.49 5.11 0.23
CA TYR A 112 14.69 6.26 1.13
C TYR A 112 13.37 6.94 1.53
N VAL A 113 12.39 7.03 0.62
CA VAL A 113 11.07 7.61 0.93
C VAL A 113 10.31 6.72 1.90
N PHE A 114 10.26 5.40 1.64
CA PHE A 114 9.59 4.44 2.53
C PHE A 114 10.26 4.40 3.91
N THR A 115 11.58 4.49 3.96
CA THR A 115 12.35 4.57 5.21
C THR A 115 12.01 5.84 6.00
N ASP A 116 11.93 6.98 5.32
CA ASP A 116 11.51 8.24 5.96
C ASP A 116 10.10 8.11 6.55
N ARG A 117 9.15 7.56 5.78
CA ARG A 117 7.78 7.35 6.28
C ARG A 117 7.74 6.36 7.46
N LEU A 118 8.54 5.30 7.40
CA LEU A 118 8.66 4.34 8.49
C LEU A 118 9.14 4.98 9.79
N LEU A 119 10.11 5.88 9.70
CA LEU A 119 10.72 6.53 10.86
C LEU A 119 9.92 7.73 11.36
N ASN A 120 9.36 8.54 10.46
CA ASN A 120 8.87 9.88 10.78
C ASN A 120 7.36 10.06 10.64
N ALA A 121 6.68 9.34 9.74
CA ALA A 121 5.24 9.52 9.54
C ALA A 121 4.41 8.84 10.63
N ARG A 122 3.52 9.61 11.27
CA ARG A 122 2.67 9.12 12.37
C ARG A 122 1.25 9.68 12.27
N GLY A 123 0.27 8.82 12.56
CA GLY A 123 -1.08 9.25 12.92
C GLY A 123 -1.13 9.69 14.38
N GLU A 124 -2.10 10.50 14.74
CA GLU A 124 -2.26 10.98 16.12
C GLU A 124 -2.79 9.89 17.05
N GLU A 125 -3.60 8.96 16.55
CA GLU A 125 -4.21 7.86 17.32
C GLU A 125 -3.60 6.50 16.94
N GLU A 126 -3.51 6.20 15.65
CA GLU A 126 -2.99 4.92 15.16
C GLU A 126 -2.06 5.10 13.95
N THR A 127 -0.95 4.37 13.96
CA THR A 127 -0.06 4.23 12.80
C THR A 127 0.04 2.77 12.41
N LEU A 128 -0.21 2.46 11.13
CA LEU A 128 -0.21 1.11 10.58
C LEU A 128 0.80 0.98 9.45
N PHE A 129 1.63 -0.06 9.50
CA PHE A 129 2.51 -0.43 8.40
C PHE A 129 2.09 -1.79 7.85
N LEU A 130 1.84 -1.86 6.54
CA LEU A 130 1.52 -3.10 5.85
C LEU A 130 2.72 -3.57 5.03
N GLY A 131 2.93 -4.87 4.97
CA GLY A 131 4.04 -5.38 4.17
C GLY A 131 4.23 -6.88 4.22
N SER A 132 5.30 -7.35 3.60
CA SER A 132 5.71 -8.75 3.65
C SER A 132 6.54 -9.04 4.90
N GLU A 133 6.63 -10.31 5.28
CA GLU A 133 7.39 -10.74 6.46
C GLU A 133 8.90 -10.48 6.37
N ILE A 134 9.42 -10.23 5.18
CA ILE A 134 10.85 -9.96 4.93
C ILE A 134 11.36 -8.81 5.77
N ILE A 135 10.55 -7.76 5.95
CA ILE A 135 10.96 -6.56 6.69
C ILE A 135 10.84 -6.70 8.21
N LYS A 136 10.27 -7.79 8.73
CA LYS A 136 9.98 -7.99 10.15
C LYS A 136 11.19 -7.71 11.06
N LYS A 137 12.34 -8.30 10.74
CA LYS A 137 13.56 -8.13 11.54
C LYS A 137 14.05 -6.68 11.59
N ILE A 138 13.91 -5.96 10.49
CA ILE A 138 14.31 -4.54 10.40
C ILE A 138 13.40 -3.69 11.25
N ILE A 139 12.08 -3.89 11.15
CA ILE A 139 11.12 -3.11 11.94
C ILE A 139 11.26 -3.39 13.44
N GLN A 140 11.49 -4.63 13.85
CA GLN A 140 11.74 -4.96 15.26
C GLN A 140 12.96 -4.23 15.84
N LYS A 141 13.97 -3.93 15.00
CA LYS A 141 15.15 -3.15 15.40
C LYS A 141 14.89 -1.65 15.43
N LEU A 142 14.16 -1.13 14.43
CA LEU A 142 13.92 0.31 14.29
C LEU A 142 12.77 0.82 15.15
N LEU A 143 11.75 0.00 15.35
CA LEU A 143 10.53 0.31 16.09
C LEU A 143 10.23 -0.81 17.10
N PRO A 144 10.98 -0.94 18.18
CA PRO A 144 10.84 -2.06 19.15
C PRO A 144 9.44 -2.11 19.79
N ASP A 145 8.79 -0.97 19.95
CA ASP A 145 7.44 -0.87 20.55
C ASP A 145 6.31 -1.15 19.54
N CYS A 146 6.64 -1.45 18.27
CA CYS A 146 5.64 -1.72 17.24
C CYS A 146 5.06 -3.12 17.39
N LYS A 147 3.75 -3.22 17.59
CA LYS A 147 3.06 -4.51 17.65
C LYS A 147 2.99 -5.15 16.26
N ILE A 148 3.58 -6.33 16.10
CA ILE A 148 3.59 -7.07 14.83
C ILE A 148 2.50 -8.13 14.84
N GLU A 149 1.64 -8.09 13.84
CA GLU A 149 0.60 -9.09 13.56
C GLU A 149 0.90 -9.76 12.21
N THR A 150 0.86 -11.07 12.14
CA THR A 150 1.07 -11.82 10.90
C THR A 150 -0.25 -12.41 10.42
N ARG A 151 -0.55 -12.26 9.13
CA ARG A 151 -1.77 -12.80 8.51
C ARG A 151 -1.44 -13.85 7.46
N PRO A 152 -2.08 -15.01 7.48
CA PRO A 152 -1.90 -16.04 6.45
C PRO A 152 -2.57 -15.59 5.14
N ARG A 153 -2.11 -16.18 4.03
CA ARG A 153 -2.71 -15.97 2.72
C ARG A 153 -4.14 -16.52 2.66
N LEU A 154 -5.05 -15.77 2.06
CA LEU A 154 -6.45 -16.19 1.86
C LEU A 154 -6.62 -17.18 0.71
N SER A 155 -5.62 -17.28 -0.19
CA SER A 155 -5.65 -18.19 -1.34
C SER A 155 -4.48 -19.16 -1.31
N THR A 156 -4.67 -20.33 -1.88
CA THR A 156 -3.59 -21.32 -2.03
C THR A 156 -2.84 -21.09 -3.34
N LEU A 157 -1.51 -21.00 -3.27
CA LEU A 157 -0.63 -21.03 -4.45
C LEU A 157 -0.14 -22.45 -4.66
N SER A 158 -0.30 -22.95 -5.87
CA SER A 158 0.30 -24.22 -6.30
C SER A 158 1.16 -23.99 -7.53
N TYR A 159 2.35 -24.56 -7.53
CA TYR A 159 3.22 -24.55 -8.69
C TYR A 159 2.73 -25.60 -9.71
N ALA A 160 2.33 -25.15 -10.90
CA ALA A 160 1.81 -26.01 -11.97
C ALA A 160 2.88 -26.46 -12.99
N GLY A 161 4.16 -26.22 -12.70
CA GLY A 161 5.28 -26.52 -13.59
C GLY A 161 5.48 -25.50 -14.72
N VAL A 162 6.49 -25.74 -15.55
CA VAL A 162 6.81 -24.91 -16.71
C VAL A 162 5.93 -25.29 -17.89
N LYS A 163 5.29 -24.31 -18.51
CA LYS A 163 4.44 -24.51 -19.70
C LYS A 163 4.84 -23.53 -20.80
N LYS A 164 4.69 -23.98 -22.07
CA LYS A 164 4.80 -23.07 -23.21
C LYS A 164 3.64 -22.06 -23.18
N ILE A 165 3.88 -20.82 -23.57
CA ILE A 165 2.88 -19.75 -23.64
C ILE A 165 1.65 -20.18 -24.44
N THR A 166 1.86 -20.90 -25.55
CA THR A 166 0.79 -21.43 -26.41
C THR A 166 -0.07 -22.53 -25.77
N ARG A 167 0.28 -23.02 -24.58
CA ARG A 167 -0.44 -24.06 -23.83
C ARG A 167 -1.02 -23.53 -22.51
N LEU A 168 -1.05 -22.24 -22.33
CA LEU A 168 -1.71 -21.64 -21.18
C LEU A 168 -3.22 -21.81 -21.28
N LYS A 169 -3.85 -21.99 -20.15
CA LYS A 169 -5.32 -22.05 -20.07
C LYS A 169 -5.92 -20.67 -20.31
N GLU A 170 -7.17 -20.65 -20.73
CA GLU A 170 -7.96 -19.41 -20.73
C GLU A 170 -7.92 -18.72 -19.38
N ARG A 171 -8.00 -17.39 -19.37
CA ARG A 171 -7.90 -16.55 -18.16
C ARG A 171 -6.57 -16.66 -17.42
N SER A 172 -5.48 -16.93 -18.12
CA SER A 172 -4.12 -16.86 -17.58
C SER A 172 -3.63 -15.42 -17.63
N ALA A 173 -3.07 -14.93 -16.54
CA ALA A 173 -2.32 -13.67 -16.51
C ALA A 173 -0.83 -13.96 -16.75
N ILE A 174 -0.20 -13.20 -17.63
CA ILE A 174 1.23 -13.31 -17.94
C ILE A 174 1.91 -12.05 -17.43
N VAL A 175 2.86 -12.21 -16.50
CA VAL A 175 3.68 -11.13 -15.97
C VAL A 175 5.06 -11.21 -16.61
N THR A 176 5.53 -10.12 -17.20
CA THR A 176 6.87 -9.99 -17.75
C THR A 176 7.58 -8.75 -17.18
N PHE A 177 8.90 -8.74 -17.22
CA PHE A 177 9.72 -7.64 -16.71
C PHE A 177 10.36 -6.81 -17.84
N SER A 178 10.02 -7.06 -19.09
CA SER A 178 10.54 -6.30 -20.22
C SER A 178 9.48 -6.03 -21.28
N ILE A 179 9.49 -4.82 -21.83
CA ILE A 179 8.58 -4.40 -22.92
C ILE A 179 8.72 -5.29 -24.16
N PRO A 180 9.94 -5.65 -24.64
CA PRO A 180 10.07 -6.57 -25.76
C PRO A 180 9.42 -7.93 -25.52
N GLU A 181 9.47 -8.46 -24.30
CA GLU A 181 8.79 -9.72 -23.95
C GLU A 181 7.28 -9.60 -23.96
N ILE A 182 6.72 -8.44 -23.60
CA ILE A 182 5.28 -8.18 -23.72
C ILE A 182 4.87 -8.32 -25.19
N TYR A 183 5.52 -7.60 -26.09
CA TYR A 183 5.21 -7.68 -27.53
C TYR A 183 5.37 -9.09 -28.09
N ARG A 184 6.45 -9.79 -27.73
CA ARG A 184 6.67 -11.17 -28.12
C ARG A 184 5.54 -12.08 -27.61
N THR A 185 5.12 -11.92 -26.36
CA THR A 185 4.04 -12.72 -25.77
C THR A 185 2.72 -12.46 -26.49
N VAL A 186 2.40 -11.21 -26.76
CA VAL A 186 1.19 -10.81 -27.49
C VAL A 186 1.19 -11.42 -28.90
N SER A 187 2.31 -11.40 -29.62
CA SER A 187 2.41 -11.99 -30.96
C SER A 187 2.18 -13.51 -31.00
N TYR A 188 2.42 -14.20 -29.88
CA TYR A 188 2.16 -15.65 -29.77
C TYR A 188 0.76 -15.99 -29.27
N THR A 189 0.10 -15.08 -28.56
CA THR A 189 -1.21 -15.37 -27.93
C THR A 189 -2.38 -14.70 -28.64
N HIS A 190 -2.15 -13.89 -29.74
CA HIS A 190 -2.85 -12.82 -30.10
C HIS A 190 -3.82 -12.94 -31.03
N LEU A 191 -4.41 -13.69 -31.28
CA LEU A 191 -5.48 -13.52 -32.25
C LEU A 191 -6.85 -13.14 -31.69
N THR A 192 -7.04 -13.11 -30.35
CA THR A 192 -8.36 -12.80 -29.78
C THR A 192 -8.33 -12.19 -28.39
N LEU A 193 -7.57 -11.13 -28.13
CA LEU A 193 -7.65 -10.49 -26.82
C LEU A 193 -8.32 -9.13 -26.89
N PRO A 194 -9.49 -8.98 -26.27
CA PRO A 194 -9.89 -7.70 -25.75
C PRO A 194 -9.18 -7.47 -24.40
N THR A 195 -8.44 -6.38 -24.31
CA THR A 195 -7.94 -5.77 -23.09
C THR A 195 -6.66 -6.34 -22.49
N ILE A 196 -5.53 -5.73 -22.86
CA ILE A 196 -4.29 -5.75 -22.07
C ILE A 196 -4.46 -4.68 -21.00
N ALA A 197 -4.56 -5.09 -19.74
CA ALA A 197 -4.32 -4.19 -18.62
C ALA A 197 -2.80 -4.08 -18.42
N LEU A 198 -2.22 -2.95 -18.80
CA LEU A 198 -0.86 -2.60 -18.43
C LEU A 198 -0.87 -2.19 -16.94
N VAL A 199 -0.18 -2.94 -16.13
CA VAL A 199 0.12 -2.62 -14.73
C VAL A 199 1.53 -2.07 -14.64
#